data_e292f9632a6baaafaa98b2ba97775f29
#
_entry.id   e292f9632a6baaafaa98b2ba97775f29
#
_cell.length_a   1.000
_cell.length_b   1.000
_cell.length_c   1.000
_cell.angle_alpha   90.00
_cell.angle_beta   90.00
_cell.angle_gamma   90.00
#
_symmetry.space_group_name_H-M   'P 1'
#
loop_
_entity.id
_entity.type
_entity.pdbx_description
1 polymer ?
#
loop_
_entity_poly.entity_id
_entity_poly.type
_entity_poly.pdbx_seq_one_letter_code
_entity_poly.pdbx_strand_id
1 'polypeptide(L)'
;MANIGRIAQVIGPVVDVSFDQEGSTLPNIYDAIEVTKTNGEKIILECQQHLGEDRVRTVAMDATEGLVRGMEAVHLGTTITMPTGEDIKGRLFNVVGDAIDGLPAVKETGRLPIHRPAPKFDQLSTSTEILFTGIKVIDLLEPYPKGGKIGLFGGAGVGKTVIIMELINNIAKAYSGMSVFAGVGERTREGNDLLREMIESGVIKYGDDFLKKMEKGEWDLSLVNKEELSKSQATLVFGQMNEPPGARARVALSGLTVAEYFRDGDGTGKGKDILLFIDNIFRFTQAGSEVSALLGRMPSAVGYQPTLATEMGTMQERITSTKRGSITSVQAVYVPADDLTDPAPATTFTHLDATTVLSRKISELGIYPAVDPLDSTSRILSSEVLGEEHYNTAMRVKEILQRYKELQDIIAILGMDELSDEDKQVVGRARRVQRFLSQPFHVAEAFTGLPGVLVDIKDTIKGFNMIIDGEMDHLPEAAFNMVGSIEAAIEKGEKLIAEANA
;
A
#
# COMPACT_ATOMS: atom_id res chain seq x y z
N MET A 1 32.34 -0.94 26.70
CA MET A 1 31.43 -1.49 27.73
C MET A 1 30.02 -1.17 27.28
N ALA A 2 29.04 -2.04 27.57
CA ALA A 2 27.65 -1.74 27.24
C ALA A 2 27.19 -0.53 28.06
N ASN A 3 26.47 0.41 27.43
CA ASN A 3 25.88 1.57 28.08
C ASN A 3 24.55 1.12 28.71
N ILE A 4 24.51 0.97 30.02
CA ILE A 4 23.40 0.37 30.77
C ILE A 4 22.76 1.45 31.62
N GLY A 5 21.46 1.65 31.42
CA GLY A 5 20.61 2.46 32.28
C GLY A 5 19.67 1.60 33.13
N ARG A 6 18.83 2.26 33.92
CA ARG A 6 17.80 1.60 34.74
C ARG A 6 16.45 2.27 34.55
N ILE A 7 15.39 1.49 34.51
CA ILE A 7 14.02 2.02 34.48
C ILE A 7 13.78 2.88 35.71
N ALA A 8 13.46 4.15 35.52
CA ALA A 8 13.12 5.10 36.55
C ALA A 8 11.62 5.13 36.81
N GLN A 9 10.79 5.06 35.74
CA GLN A 9 9.33 5.14 35.81
C GLN A 9 8.70 4.48 34.58
N VAL A 10 7.53 3.89 34.74
CA VAL A 10 6.68 3.34 33.68
C VAL A 10 5.31 4.02 33.73
N ILE A 11 4.88 4.63 32.63
CA ILE A 11 3.60 5.33 32.50
C ILE A 11 2.92 4.83 31.22
N GLY A 12 2.20 3.69 31.31
CA GLY A 12 1.66 3.04 30.11
C GLY A 12 2.77 2.70 29.12
N PRO A 13 2.67 3.08 27.86
CA PRO A 13 3.70 2.80 26.84
C PRO A 13 4.93 3.73 26.94
N VAL A 14 4.95 4.70 27.85
CA VAL A 14 6.09 5.60 28.08
C VAL A 14 6.92 5.08 29.25
N VAL A 15 8.22 4.97 29.02
CA VAL A 15 9.19 4.48 30.03
C VAL A 15 10.32 5.49 30.15
N ASP A 16 10.54 5.99 31.37
CA ASP A 16 11.69 6.86 31.68
C ASP A 16 12.86 5.98 32.16
N VAL A 17 14.03 6.19 31.57
CA VAL A 17 15.26 5.44 31.86
C VAL A 17 16.33 6.40 32.35
N SER A 18 17.01 6.06 33.45
CA SER A 18 18.13 6.81 34.02
C SER A 18 19.46 6.18 33.60
N PHE A 19 20.42 7.01 33.20
CA PHE A 19 21.79 6.66 32.84
C PHE A 19 22.77 7.35 33.78
N ASP A 20 22.52 7.29 35.07
CA ASP A 20 23.26 7.97 36.15
C ASP A 20 24.49 7.22 36.65
N GLN A 21 24.87 6.11 36.01
CA GLN A 21 26.07 5.36 36.38
C GLN A 21 27.33 6.01 35.84
N GLU A 22 28.40 5.93 36.58
CA GLU A 22 29.70 6.49 36.19
C GLU A 22 30.19 5.89 34.84
N GLY A 23 30.44 6.78 33.86
CA GLY A 23 30.83 6.38 32.51
C GLY A 23 29.68 6.09 31.57
N SER A 24 28.41 6.23 31.98
CA SER A 24 27.26 6.15 31.11
C SER A 24 27.11 7.43 30.27
N THR A 25 26.52 7.29 29.08
CA THR A 25 26.18 8.40 28.19
C THR A 25 24.70 8.36 27.86
N LEU A 26 24.08 9.54 27.68
CA LEU A 26 22.69 9.58 27.25
C LEU A 26 22.54 9.06 25.83
N PRO A 27 21.57 8.15 25.58
CA PRO A 27 21.20 7.77 24.23
C PRO A 27 20.78 8.97 23.38
N ASN A 28 21.06 8.92 22.07
CA ASN A 28 20.53 9.92 21.16
C ASN A 28 19.02 9.75 20.97
N ILE A 29 18.38 10.81 20.47
CA ILE A 29 16.96 10.71 20.06
C ILE A 29 16.83 9.66 18.98
N TYR A 30 15.81 8.80 19.11
CA TYR A 30 15.52 7.58 18.31
C TYR A 30 16.42 6.38 18.56
N ASP A 31 17.44 6.45 19.40
CA ASP A 31 18.20 5.26 19.75
C ASP A 31 17.32 4.22 20.43
N ALA A 32 17.61 2.95 20.14
CA ALA A 32 16.94 1.80 20.71
C ALA A 32 17.57 1.39 22.03
N ILE A 33 16.73 1.08 22.99
CA ILE A 33 17.10 0.60 24.33
C ILE A 33 16.37 -0.72 24.55
N GLU A 34 17.11 -1.78 24.87
CA GLU A 34 16.57 -3.10 25.13
C GLU A 34 16.38 -3.33 26.63
N VAL A 35 15.21 -3.81 27.02
CA VAL A 35 14.92 -4.27 28.38
C VAL A 35 14.50 -5.73 28.31
N THR A 36 15.10 -6.57 29.18
CA THR A 36 14.70 -7.96 29.33
C THR A 36 13.75 -8.09 30.52
N LYS A 37 12.52 -8.52 30.26
CA LYS A 37 11.51 -8.77 31.29
C LYS A 37 11.89 -9.97 32.15
N THR A 38 11.22 -10.12 33.29
CA THR A 38 11.46 -11.25 34.22
C THR A 38 11.13 -12.62 33.64
N ASN A 39 10.26 -12.68 32.65
CA ASN A 39 9.93 -13.91 31.91
C ASN A 39 10.91 -14.22 30.75
N GLY A 40 11.96 -13.39 30.56
CA GLY A 40 12.96 -13.52 29.49
C GLY A 40 12.58 -12.86 28.17
N GLU A 41 11.40 -12.30 28.03
CA GLU A 41 11.01 -11.52 26.86
C GLU A 41 11.79 -10.22 26.77
N LYS A 42 12.18 -9.84 25.56
CA LYS A 42 12.86 -8.60 25.28
C LYS A 42 11.88 -7.58 24.71
N ILE A 43 11.94 -6.37 25.21
CA ILE A 43 11.18 -5.24 24.70
C ILE A 43 12.14 -4.14 24.27
N ILE A 44 11.83 -3.52 23.13
CA ILE A 44 12.59 -2.37 22.63
C ILE A 44 11.85 -1.10 22.98
N LEU A 45 12.59 -0.15 23.54
CA LEU A 45 12.17 1.21 23.83
C LEU A 45 12.90 2.15 22.86
N GLU A 46 12.21 3.16 22.35
CA GLU A 46 12.82 4.20 21.49
C GLU A 46 12.95 5.50 22.27
N CYS A 47 14.16 6.06 22.33
CA CYS A 47 14.41 7.33 22.99
C CYS A 47 13.73 8.48 22.24
N GLN A 48 12.87 9.24 22.94
CA GLN A 48 12.08 10.33 22.36
C GLN A 48 12.47 11.71 22.87
N GLN A 49 13.00 11.79 24.09
CA GLN A 49 13.25 13.05 24.76
C GLN A 49 14.29 12.91 25.86
N HIS A 50 15.17 13.91 25.99
CA HIS A 50 16.02 14.08 27.15
C HIS A 50 15.25 14.89 28.23
N LEU A 51 15.20 14.40 29.44
CA LEU A 51 14.49 15.05 30.55
C LEU A 51 15.40 15.87 31.46
N GLY A 52 16.72 15.78 31.26
CA GLY A 52 17.72 16.27 32.22
C GLY A 52 18.01 15.24 33.32
N GLU A 53 18.98 15.54 34.20
CA GLU A 53 19.40 14.66 35.30
C GLU A 53 19.69 13.22 34.84
N ASP A 54 20.42 13.07 33.72
CA ASP A 54 20.79 11.78 33.12
C ASP A 54 19.62 10.85 32.79
N ARG A 55 18.44 11.41 32.53
CA ARG A 55 17.22 10.68 32.18
C ARG A 55 16.76 10.93 30.77
N VAL A 56 16.27 9.85 30.17
CA VAL A 56 15.60 9.89 28.85
C VAL A 56 14.18 9.37 28.97
N ARG A 57 13.27 9.95 28.21
CA ARG A 57 11.92 9.46 28.02
C ARG A 57 11.85 8.65 26.74
N THR A 58 11.30 7.44 26.84
CA THR A 58 11.20 6.50 25.75
C THR A 58 9.77 6.09 25.52
N VAL A 59 9.50 5.56 24.32
CA VAL A 59 8.23 4.92 23.98
C VAL A 59 8.49 3.45 23.64
N ALA A 60 7.69 2.58 24.23
CA ALA A 60 7.80 1.15 24.04
C ALA A 60 7.24 0.71 22.68
N MET A 61 7.91 -0.27 22.06
CA MET A 61 7.48 -0.91 20.82
C MET A 61 6.62 -2.15 21.04
N ASP A 62 6.47 -2.57 22.30
CA ASP A 62 5.61 -3.68 22.70
C ASP A 62 4.96 -3.37 24.07
N ALA A 63 4.12 -4.27 24.55
CA ALA A 63 3.42 -4.15 25.80
C ALA A 63 4.37 -4.02 27.01
N THR A 64 4.13 -3.01 27.84
CA THR A 64 4.99 -2.67 28.99
C THR A 64 4.67 -3.45 30.27
N GLU A 65 3.67 -4.32 30.25
CA GLU A 65 3.33 -5.17 31.38
C GLU A 65 4.51 -6.02 31.81
N GLY A 66 4.76 -6.04 33.09
CA GLY A 66 5.91 -6.73 33.71
C GLY A 66 7.19 -5.91 33.78
N LEU A 67 7.22 -4.68 33.22
CA LEU A 67 8.31 -3.75 33.49
C LEU A 67 8.17 -3.12 34.85
N VAL A 68 9.26 -3.11 35.63
CA VAL A 68 9.31 -2.49 36.95
C VAL A 68 10.50 -1.56 37.06
N ARG A 69 10.37 -0.59 37.96
CA ARG A 69 11.46 0.32 38.31
C ARG A 69 12.70 -0.45 38.72
N GLY A 70 13.87 0.00 38.28
CA GLY A 70 15.17 -0.59 38.60
C GLY A 70 15.64 -1.69 37.63
N MET A 71 14.80 -2.16 36.72
CA MET A 71 15.24 -3.10 35.68
C MET A 71 16.33 -2.47 34.83
N GLU A 72 17.27 -3.30 34.38
CA GLU A 72 18.34 -2.89 33.47
C GLU A 72 17.79 -2.59 32.07
N ALA A 73 18.31 -1.51 31.48
CA ALA A 73 17.95 -1.05 30.15
C ALA A 73 19.24 -0.82 29.36
N VAL A 74 19.47 -1.61 28.34
CA VAL A 74 20.71 -1.64 27.56
C VAL A 74 20.57 -0.77 26.32
N HIS A 75 21.34 0.29 26.24
CA HIS A 75 21.42 1.12 25.03
C HIS A 75 22.13 0.35 23.92
N LEU A 76 21.49 0.19 22.78
CA LEU A 76 22.03 -0.60 21.65
C LEU A 76 23.00 0.18 20.77
N GLY A 77 23.14 1.49 20.97
CA GLY A 77 24.03 2.35 20.19
C GLY A 77 23.58 2.63 18.75
N THR A 78 22.36 2.25 18.43
CA THR A 78 21.73 2.47 17.12
C THR A 78 20.23 2.67 17.30
N THR A 79 19.56 3.17 16.27
CA THR A 79 18.09 3.22 16.24
C THR A 79 17.50 1.82 16.03
N ILE A 80 16.17 1.69 16.03
CA ILE A 80 15.50 0.45 15.60
C ILE A 80 15.96 0.12 14.17
N THR A 81 16.22 -1.16 13.92
CA THR A 81 16.78 -1.63 12.65
C THR A 81 15.97 -2.77 12.05
N MET A 82 15.96 -2.86 10.72
CA MET A 82 15.36 -3.99 9.99
C MET A 82 16.43 -4.89 9.40
N PRO A 83 16.20 -6.22 9.38
CA PRO A 83 17.13 -7.18 8.78
C PRO A 83 17.23 -6.97 7.27
N THR A 84 18.39 -7.32 6.71
CA THR A 84 18.67 -7.30 5.28
C THR A 84 19.18 -8.67 4.82
N GLY A 85 19.04 -8.97 3.55
CA GLY A 85 19.44 -10.21 2.93
C GLY A 85 18.37 -10.79 2.01
N GLU A 86 18.71 -11.82 1.26
CA GLU A 86 17.75 -12.50 0.39
C GLU A 86 16.73 -13.33 1.18
N ASP A 87 17.10 -13.80 2.37
CA ASP A 87 16.26 -14.65 3.23
C ASP A 87 15.09 -13.88 3.90
N ILE A 88 15.00 -12.55 3.72
CA ILE A 88 13.84 -11.77 4.19
C ILE A 88 12.64 -11.87 3.23
N LYS A 89 12.83 -12.39 2.02
CA LYS A 89 11.75 -12.57 1.05
C LYS A 89 10.75 -13.62 1.55
N GLY A 90 9.48 -13.33 1.35
CA GLY A 90 8.38 -14.19 1.78
C GLY A 90 8.14 -14.22 3.29
N ARG A 91 8.83 -13.39 4.06
CA ARG A 91 8.78 -13.38 5.51
C ARG A 91 7.88 -12.25 6.03
N LEU A 92 7.41 -12.45 7.25
CA LEU A 92 6.61 -11.47 7.99
C LEU A 92 7.38 -11.01 9.23
N PHE A 93 7.56 -9.70 9.36
CA PHE A 93 8.30 -9.05 10.44
C PHE A 93 7.39 -8.14 11.28
N ASN A 94 7.80 -7.92 12.53
CA ASN A 94 7.28 -6.86 13.38
C ASN A 94 8.05 -5.53 13.18
N VAL A 95 7.70 -4.53 13.96
CA VAL A 95 8.29 -3.17 13.88
C VAL A 95 9.79 -3.14 14.17
N VAL A 96 10.31 -4.04 14.97
CA VAL A 96 11.73 -4.12 15.37
C VAL A 96 12.55 -5.11 14.54
N GLY A 97 11.91 -5.70 13.51
CA GLY A 97 12.57 -6.60 12.57
C GLY A 97 12.68 -8.04 13.03
N ASP A 98 11.90 -8.45 14.02
CA ASP A 98 11.79 -9.86 14.38
C ASP A 98 10.78 -10.56 13.48
N ALA A 99 11.11 -11.77 13.02
CA ALA A 99 10.20 -12.58 12.24
C ALA A 99 9.07 -13.13 13.12
N ILE A 100 7.82 -12.90 12.71
CA ILE A 100 6.61 -13.29 13.46
C ILE A 100 5.73 -14.30 12.70
N ASP A 101 6.25 -14.87 11.62
CA ASP A 101 5.57 -15.87 10.78
C ASP A 101 5.63 -17.31 11.32
N GLY A 102 6.30 -17.53 12.46
CA GLY A 102 6.50 -18.84 13.05
C GLY A 102 7.57 -19.71 12.38
N LEU A 103 8.23 -19.20 11.34
CA LEU A 103 9.35 -19.87 10.69
C LEU A 103 10.66 -19.62 11.45
N PRO A 104 11.70 -20.44 11.22
CA PRO A 104 13.03 -20.25 11.84
C PRO A 104 13.60 -18.85 11.57
N ALA A 105 14.49 -18.40 12.45
CA ALA A 105 15.15 -17.11 12.33
C ALA A 105 15.80 -16.90 10.95
N VAL A 106 15.72 -15.67 10.46
CA VAL A 106 16.26 -15.25 9.16
C VAL A 106 17.79 -15.23 9.25
N LYS A 107 18.47 -15.71 8.21
CA LYS A 107 19.90 -15.49 8.06
C LYS A 107 20.15 -14.08 7.55
N GLU A 108 20.46 -13.18 8.47
CA GLU A 108 20.71 -11.78 8.17
C GLU A 108 22.10 -11.57 7.54
N THR A 109 22.18 -10.72 6.51
CA THR A 109 23.44 -10.20 5.98
C THR A 109 23.87 -8.90 6.63
N GLY A 110 22.93 -8.23 7.30
CA GLY A 110 23.12 -6.99 8.01
C GLY A 110 21.78 -6.43 8.50
N ARG A 111 21.79 -5.23 9.05
CA ARG A 111 20.60 -4.50 9.47
C ARG A 111 20.70 -3.03 9.06
N LEU A 112 19.57 -2.43 8.70
CA LEU A 112 19.47 -1.02 8.33
C LEU A 112 18.58 -0.27 9.32
N PRO A 113 19.00 0.94 9.77
CA PRO A 113 18.20 1.75 10.68
C PRO A 113 16.92 2.25 10.01
N ILE A 114 15.82 2.31 10.77
CA ILE A 114 14.53 2.80 10.25
C ILE A 114 14.50 4.33 10.12
N HIS A 115 15.27 5.04 10.93
CA HIS A 115 15.44 6.50 10.83
C HIS A 115 16.60 6.80 9.90
N ARG A 116 16.28 7.10 8.65
CA ARG A 116 17.23 7.40 7.58
C ARG A 116 16.85 8.70 6.86
N PRO A 117 17.82 9.46 6.39
CA PRO A 117 17.53 10.62 5.53
C PRO A 117 16.98 10.16 4.18
N ALA A 118 16.23 11.03 3.53
CA ALA A 118 15.84 10.85 2.12
C ALA A 118 17.08 10.80 1.22
N PRO A 119 16.98 10.16 0.03
CA PRO A 119 18.08 10.18 -0.95
C PRO A 119 18.49 11.59 -1.31
N LYS A 120 19.78 11.82 -1.48
CA LYS A 120 20.32 13.13 -1.88
C LYS A 120 19.93 13.43 -3.32
N PHE A 121 19.89 14.72 -3.65
CA PHE A 121 19.49 15.20 -4.99
C PHE A 121 20.30 14.57 -6.12
N ASP A 122 21.60 14.36 -5.93
CA ASP A 122 22.50 13.71 -6.89
C ASP A 122 22.23 12.21 -7.11
N GLN A 123 21.49 11.59 -6.21
CA GLN A 123 21.07 10.18 -6.27
C GLN A 123 19.73 9.97 -6.96
N LEU A 124 18.91 11.02 -7.09
CA LEU A 124 17.58 10.94 -7.68
C LEU A 124 17.63 10.68 -9.19
N SER A 125 16.63 9.97 -9.69
CA SER A 125 16.34 9.87 -11.11
C SER A 125 15.57 11.12 -11.55
N THR A 126 15.93 11.67 -12.69
CA THR A 126 15.25 12.83 -13.29
C THR A 126 14.26 12.44 -14.38
N SER A 127 14.19 11.15 -14.75
CA SER A 127 13.23 10.65 -15.76
C SER A 127 11.85 10.42 -15.12
N THR A 128 10.81 10.90 -15.80
CA THR A 128 9.43 10.54 -15.48
C THR A 128 9.08 9.30 -16.28
N GLU A 129 8.85 8.19 -15.60
CA GLU A 129 8.45 6.92 -16.19
C GLU A 129 7.06 6.53 -15.68
N ILE A 130 6.31 5.82 -16.52
CA ILE A 130 4.98 5.31 -16.18
C ILE A 130 5.14 3.89 -15.63
N LEU A 131 4.46 3.59 -14.53
CA LEU A 131 4.30 2.23 -14.04
C LEU A 131 3.01 1.66 -14.61
N PHE A 132 3.11 0.79 -15.61
CA PHE A 132 1.95 0.09 -16.14
C PHE A 132 1.51 -1.03 -15.19
N THR A 133 0.24 -0.97 -14.81
CA THR A 133 -0.35 -1.90 -13.84
C THR A 133 -1.04 -3.09 -14.50
N GLY A 134 -1.35 -2.98 -15.80
CA GLY A 134 -2.17 -3.93 -16.53
C GLY A 134 -3.66 -3.86 -16.19
N ILE A 135 -4.07 -2.81 -15.47
CA ILE A 135 -5.47 -2.53 -15.11
C ILE A 135 -5.94 -1.35 -15.95
N LYS A 136 -6.90 -1.60 -16.85
CA LYS A 136 -7.35 -0.63 -17.85
C LYS A 136 -7.70 0.74 -17.29
N VAL A 137 -8.51 0.78 -16.23
CA VAL A 137 -8.99 2.04 -15.66
C VAL A 137 -7.85 2.86 -15.05
N ILE A 138 -6.90 2.21 -14.40
CA ILE A 138 -5.73 2.87 -13.83
C ILE A 138 -4.81 3.39 -14.94
N ASP A 139 -4.37 2.49 -15.81
CA ASP A 139 -3.38 2.82 -16.82
C ASP A 139 -3.87 3.89 -17.80
N LEU A 140 -5.17 3.92 -18.13
CA LEU A 140 -5.73 4.90 -19.05
C LEU A 140 -6.00 6.26 -18.37
N LEU A 141 -6.68 6.27 -17.21
CA LEU A 141 -7.31 7.48 -16.67
C LEU A 141 -6.59 8.10 -15.48
N GLU A 142 -5.76 7.31 -14.79
CA GLU A 142 -4.99 7.73 -13.62
C GLU A 142 -3.60 7.07 -13.57
N PRO A 143 -2.82 7.15 -14.65
CA PRO A 143 -1.56 6.42 -14.76
C PRO A 143 -0.64 6.70 -13.58
N TYR A 144 0.00 5.65 -13.06
CA TYR A 144 0.89 5.75 -11.90
C TYR A 144 2.29 6.16 -12.34
N PRO A 145 2.86 7.24 -11.76
CA PRO A 145 4.26 7.55 -11.96
C PRO A 145 5.16 6.55 -11.23
N LYS A 146 6.17 6.02 -11.90
CA LYS A 146 7.18 5.18 -11.28
C LYS A 146 7.99 6.00 -10.27
N GLY A 147 8.10 5.50 -9.04
CA GLY A 147 8.67 6.26 -7.93
C GLY A 147 7.74 7.29 -7.32
N GLY A 148 6.48 7.30 -7.73
CA GLY A 148 5.43 8.19 -7.21
C GLY A 148 4.70 7.62 -5.99
N LYS A 149 3.84 8.46 -5.45
CA LYS A 149 3.02 8.20 -4.27
C LYS A 149 1.55 8.22 -4.67
N ILE A 150 0.90 7.09 -4.55
CA ILE A 150 -0.50 6.91 -4.94
C ILE A 150 -1.35 6.77 -3.69
N GLY A 151 -2.40 7.59 -3.58
CA GLY A 151 -3.42 7.46 -2.54
C GLY A 151 -4.57 6.58 -3.02
N LEU A 152 -4.89 5.54 -2.25
CA LEU A 152 -6.03 4.67 -2.50
C LEU A 152 -7.15 5.00 -1.52
N PHE A 153 -8.22 5.58 -2.03
CA PHE A 153 -9.38 6.04 -1.26
C PHE A 153 -10.58 5.12 -1.49
N GLY A 154 -11.38 4.92 -0.46
CA GLY A 154 -12.62 4.17 -0.58
C GLY A 154 -13.14 3.69 0.75
N GLY A 155 -14.43 3.52 0.86
CA GLY A 155 -15.10 2.96 2.02
C GLY A 155 -14.79 1.48 2.24
N ALA A 156 -15.39 0.89 3.26
CA ALA A 156 -15.30 -0.53 3.49
C ALA A 156 -16.03 -1.34 2.41
N GLY A 157 -15.46 -2.47 1.98
CA GLY A 157 -16.11 -3.41 1.06
C GLY A 157 -16.14 -3.01 -0.42
N VAL A 158 -15.38 -2.00 -0.83
CA VAL A 158 -15.31 -1.57 -2.24
C VAL A 158 -14.16 -2.23 -3.03
N GLY A 159 -13.41 -3.16 -2.42
CA GLY A 159 -12.37 -3.92 -3.10
C GLY A 159 -10.96 -3.36 -2.99
N LYS A 160 -10.63 -2.55 -1.97
CA LYS A 160 -9.26 -2.04 -1.75
C LYS A 160 -8.22 -3.15 -1.73
N THR A 161 -8.41 -4.15 -0.87
CA THR A 161 -7.48 -5.29 -0.73
C THR A 161 -7.33 -6.05 -2.05
N VAL A 162 -8.41 -6.23 -2.79
CA VAL A 162 -8.39 -6.95 -4.08
C VAL A 162 -7.53 -6.20 -5.11
N ILE A 163 -7.64 -4.87 -5.18
CA ILE A 163 -6.78 -4.05 -6.06
C ILE A 163 -5.32 -4.14 -5.62
N ILE A 164 -5.04 -4.03 -4.32
CA ILE A 164 -3.69 -4.16 -3.78
C ILE A 164 -3.08 -5.51 -4.18
N MET A 165 -3.82 -6.58 -3.99
CA MET A 165 -3.36 -7.92 -4.34
C MET A 165 -3.14 -8.09 -5.85
N GLU A 166 -4.02 -7.55 -6.68
CA GLU A 166 -3.86 -7.59 -8.13
C GLU A 166 -2.63 -6.79 -8.60
N LEU A 167 -2.40 -5.61 -8.02
CA LEU A 167 -1.19 -4.82 -8.28
C LEU A 167 0.09 -5.59 -7.92
N ILE A 168 0.11 -6.24 -6.75
CA ILE A 168 1.24 -7.07 -6.32
C ILE A 168 1.47 -8.21 -7.34
N ASN A 169 0.40 -8.92 -7.67
CA ASN A 169 0.47 -10.04 -8.61
C ASN A 169 0.94 -9.61 -10.01
N ASN A 170 0.42 -8.50 -10.53
CA ASN A 170 0.76 -8.00 -11.85
C ASN A 170 2.21 -7.49 -11.92
N ILE A 171 2.67 -6.76 -10.91
CA ILE A 171 4.07 -6.31 -10.83
C ILE A 171 5.03 -7.49 -10.67
N ALA A 172 4.67 -8.49 -9.87
CA ALA A 172 5.44 -9.70 -9.73
C ALA A 172 5.59 -10.45 -11.05
N LYS A 173 4.50 -10.60 -11.81
CA LYS A 173 4.48 -11.33 -13.11
C LYS A 173 5.12 -10.54 -14.25
N ALA A 174 4.75 -9.25 -14.39
CA ALA A 174 5.17 -8.44 -15.54
C ALA A 174 6.61 -7.94 -15.45
N TYR A 175 7.08 -7.62 -14.24
CA TYR A 175 8.37 -6.95 -14.04
C TYR A 175 9.36 -7.73 -13.19
N SER A 176 9.01 -8.94 -12.74
CA SER A 176 9.77 -9.68 -11.72
C SER A 176 10.10 -8.80 -10.50
N GLY A 177 9.20 -7.85 -10.22
CA GLY A 177 9.35 -6.85 -9.18
C GLY A 177 9.19 -7.45 -7.79
N MET A 178 9.64 -6.70 -6.80
CA MET A 178 9.50 -7.03 -5.39
C MET A 178 8.50 -6.07 -4.75
N SER A 179 7.62 -6.60 -3.92
CA SER A 179 6.66 -5.81 -3.15
C SER A 179 6.97 -5.85 -1.68
N VAL A 180 6.71 -4.75 -0.98
CA VAL A 180 6.76 -4.68 0.47
C VAL A 180 5.41 -4.18 0.97
N PHE A 181 4.82 -4.87 1.92
CA PHE A 181 3.55 -4.47 2.50
C PHE A 181 3.76 -4.09 3.96
N ALA A 182 3.44 -2.86 4.31
CA ALA A 182 3.44 -2.34 5.68
C ALA A 182 2.00 -2.23 6.20
N GLY A 183 1.63 -3.15 7.09
CA GLY A 183 0.34 -3.12 7.78
C GLY A 183 0.40 -2.22 9.01
N VAL A 184 -0.27 -1.07 8.95
CA VAL A 184 -0.19 -0.02 9.97
C VAL A 184 -1.53 0.11 10.69
N GLY A 185 -1.62 -0.45 11.90
CA GLY A 185 -2.79 -0.32 12.75
C GLY A 185 -4.06 -0.97 12.20
N GLU A 186 -3.92 -1.96 11.32
CA GLU A 186 -5.03 -2.72 10.77
C GLU A 186 -5.37 -3.94 11.65
N ARG A 187 -6.48 -4.60 11.35
CA ARG A 187 -6.93 -5.76 12.11
C ARG A 187 -6.04 -6.97 11.86
N THR A 188 -5.67 -7.67 12.91
CA THR A 188 -4.83 -8.89 12.82
C THR A 188 -5.43 -9.93 11.87
N ARG A 189 -6.75 -10.07 11.85
CA ARG A 189 -7.43 -11.00 10.94
C ARG A 189 -7.18 -10.63 9.47
N GLU A 190 -7.30 -9.35 9.12
CA GLU A 190 -7.08 -8.86 7.75
C GLU A 190 -5.62 -9.07 7.31
N GLY A 191 -4.67 -8.91 8.24
CA GLY A 191 -3.26 -9.22 7.98
C GLY A 191 -3.01 -10.72 7.75
N ASN A 192 -3.66 -11.59 8.50
CA ASN A 192 -3.58 -13.04 8.28
C ASN A 192 -4.23 -13.46 6.96
N ASP A 193 -5.41 -12.90 6.63
CA ASP A 193 -6.09 -13.16 5.37
C ASP A 193 -5.20 -12.73 4.20
N LEU A 194 -4.55 -11.56 4.28
CA LEU A 194 -3.61 -11.06 3.26
C LEU A 194 -2.41 -12.00 3.06
N LEU A 195 -1.78 -12.46 4.15
CA LEU A 195 -0.67 -13.43 4.06
C LEU A 195 -1.12 -14.71 3.36
N ARG A 196 -2.29 -15.23 3.72
CA ARG A 196 -2.88 -16.42 3.11
C ARG A 196 -3.12 -16.22 1.62
N GLU A 197 -3.75 -15.12 1.23
CA GLU A 197 -4.02 -14.78 -0.17
C GLU A 197 -2.71 -14.62 -0.98
N MET A 198 -1.66 -14.05 -0.40
CA MET A 198 -0.34 -13.96 -1.04
C MET A 198 0.32 -15.34 -1.25
N ILE A 199 0.07 -16.28 -0.36
CA ILE A 199 0.56 -17.66 -0.52
C ILE A 199 -0.26 -18.38 -1.60
N GLU A 200 -1.59 -18.25 -1.58
CA GLU A 200 -2.51 -18.84 -2.56
C GLU A 200 -2.23 -18.33 -3.99
N SER A 201 -1.95 -17.03 -4.13
CA SER A 201 -1.61 -16.42 -5.44
C SER A 201 -0.19 -16.72 -5.92
N GLY A 202 0.66 -17.35 -5.08
CA GLY A 202 2.04 -17.69 -5.41
C GLY A 202 3.01 -16.49 -5.41
N VAL A 203 2.61 -15.35 -4.88
CA VAL A 203 3.50 -14.19 -4.62
C VAL A 203 4.48 -14.52 -3.49
N ILE A 204 3.98 -15.15 -2.42
CA ILE A 204 4.78 -15.77 -1.37
C ILE A 204 4.77 -17.28 -1.60
N LYS A 205 5.93 -17.89 -1.71
CA LYS A 205 6.09 -19.28 -2.12
C LYS A 205 6.50 -20.16 -0.95
N TYR A 206 5.52 -20.82 -0.33
CA TYR A 206 5.75 -21.79 0.74
C TYR A 206 5.98 -23.22 0.22
N GLY A 207 5.68 -23.47 -1.06
CA GLY A 207 5.83 -24.75 -1.72
C GLY A 207 4.53 -25.57 -1.82
N ASP A 208 4.48 -26.48 -2.80
CA ASP A 208 3.27 -27.22 -3.15
C ASP A 208 2.72 -28.09 -2.02
N ASP A 209 3.59 -28.66 -1.20
CA ASP A 209 3.15 -29.56 -0.10
C ASP A 209 2.48 -28.75 1.02
N PHE A 210 2.95 -27.52 1.28
CA PHE A 210 2.28 -26.60 2.18
C PHE A 210 0.90 -26.19 1.63
N LEU A 211 0.83 -25.81 0.34
CA LEU A 211 -0.41 -25.39 -0.31
C LEU A 211 -1.51 -26.46 -0.23
N LYS A 212 -1.17 -27.71 -0.54
CA LYS A 212 -2.10 -28.85 -0.45
C LYS A 212 -2.72 -29.06 0.95
N LYS A 213 -1.92 -28.76 1.99
CA LYS A 213 -2.38 -28.83 3.39
C LYS A 213 -3.25 -27.61 3.74
N MET A 214 -2.82 -26.44 3.34
CA MET A 214 -3.54 -25.19 3.56
C MET A 214 -4.95 -25.22 2.92
N GLU A 215 -5.10 -25.77 1.72
CA GLU A 215 -6.39 -25.99 1.05
C GLU A 215 -7.33 -26.90 1.87
N LYS A 216 -6.78 -27.80 2.69
CA LYS A 216 -7.53 -28.67 3.61
C LYS A 216 -7.78 -28.02 4.98
N GLY A 217 -7.36 -26.75 5.15
CA GLY A 217 -7.50 -26.02 6.39
C GLY A 217 -6.42 -26.34 7.45
N GLU A 218 -5.33 -27.01 7.06
CA GLU A 218 -4.20 -27.33 7.94
C GLU A 218 -3.05 -26.36 7.71
N TRP A 219 -2.53 -25.72 8.78
CA TRP A 219 -1.41 -24.78 8.74
C TRP A 219 -0.17 -25.44 9.32
N ASP A 220 0.63 -26.12 8.48
CA ASP A 220 1.80 -26.88 8.89
C ASP A 220 3.10 -26.25 8.36
N LEU A 221 3.70 -25.38 9.17
CA LEU A 221 4.93 -24.66 8.82
C LEU A 221 6.16 -25.57 8.62
N SER A 222 6.11 -26.82 9.06
CA SER A 222 7.22 -27.78 8.85
C SER A 222 7.39 -28.15 7.37
N LEU A 223 6.35 -27.93 6.56
CA LEU A 223 6.34 -28.24 5.13
C LEU A 223 6.84 -27.09 4.25
N VAL A 224 7.15 -25.93 4.84
CA VAL A 224 7.62 -24.78 4.07
C VAL A 224 8.98 -25.06 3.45
N ASN A 225 9.05 -24.94 2.13
CA ASN A 225 10.27 -25.17 1.36
C ASN A 225 11.10 -23.88 1.30
N LYS A 226 12.29 -23.89 1.90
CA LYS A 226 13.20 -22.73 1.96
C LYS A 226 13.68 -22.25 0.59
N GLU A 227 13.89 -23.15 -0.36
CA GLU A 227 14.33 -22.77 -1.71
C GLU A 227 13.20 -22.06 -2.47
N GLU A 228 11.98 -22.54 -2.34
CA GLU A 228 10.81 -21.86 -2.91
C GLU A 228 10.54 -20.53 -2.20
N LEU A 229 10.65 -20.47 -0.87
CA LEU A 229 10.49 -19.26 -0.09
C LEU A 229 11.41 -18.13 -0.57
N SER A 230 12.67 -18.44 -0.89
CA SER A 230 13.66 -17.47 -1.40
C SER A 230 13.28 -16.84 -2.76
N LYS A 231 12.37 -17.48 -3.52
CA LYS A 231 11.84 -16.99 -4.80
C LYS A 231 10.58 -16.12 -4.62
N SER A 232 10.15 -15.90 -3.38
CA SER A 232 9.01 -15.03 -3.07
C SER A 232 9.26 -13.60 -3.52
N GLN A 233 8.20 -12.90 -3.90
CA GLN A 233 8.25 -11.55 -4.46
C GLN A 233 7.57 -10.51 -3.54
N ALA A 234 7.35 -10.86 -2.29
CA ALA A 234 6.84 -9.95 -1.28
C ALA A 234 7.52 -10.17 0.08
N THR A 235 7.57 -9.10 0.87
CA THR A 235 7.94 -9.11 2.30
C THR A 235 6.89 -8.30 3.05
N LEU A 236 6.47 -8.79 4.23
CA LEU A 236 5.43 -8.17 5.03
C LEU A 236 6.04 -7.62 6.33
N VAL A 237 5.57 -6.45 6.75
CA VAL A 237 5.93 -5.83 8.04
C VAL A 237 4.65 -5.35 8.71
N PHE A 238 4.30 -5.92 9.86
CA PHE A 238 3.05 -5.62 10.53
C PHE A 238 3.26 -4.92 11.88
N GLY A 239 2.46 -3.87 12.11
CA GLY A 239 2.23 -3.24 13.40
C GLY A 239 0.73 -3.06 13.57
N GLN A 240 0.08 -4.09 14.10
CA GLN A 240 -1.36 -4.25 14.09
C GLN A 240 -2.07 -3.35 15.10
N MET A 241 -3.41 -3.31 15.03
CA MET A 241 -4.27 -2.47 15.87
C MET A 241 -4.12 -2.72 17.38
N ASN A 242 -3.77 -3.95 17.77
CA ASN A 242 -3.58 -4.34 19.17
C ASN A 242 -2.20 -3.97 19.73
N GLU A 243 -1.27 -3.52 18.88
CA GLU A 243 0.06 -3.11 19.31
C GLU A 243 0.07 -1.69 19.88
N PRO A 244 1.03 -1.35 20.75
CA PRO A 244 1.11 -0.02 21.35
C PRO A 244 1.35 1.08 20.30
N PRO A 245 1.04 2.34 20.63
CA PRO A 245 1.18 3.44 19.67
C PRO A 245 2.60 3.65 19.15
N GLY A 246 3.63 3.30 19.93
CA GLY A 246 5.03 3.32 19.48
C GLY A 246 5.26 2.44 18.28
N ALA A 247 4.81 1.18 18.31
CA ALA A 247 4.93 0.24 17.22
C ALA A 247 4.17 0.73 15.97
N ARG A 248 2.91 1.14 16.13
CA ARG A 248 2.07 1.64 15.03
C ARG A 248 2.63 2.91 14.38
N ALA A 249 3.32 3.76 15.15
CA ALA A 249 3.97 4.96 14.64
C ALA A 249 5.29 4.70 13.89
N ARG A 250 5.85 3.50 13.98
CA ARG A 250 7.16 3.16 13.38
C ARG A 250 7.10 2.10 12.29
N VAL A 251 6.08 1.25 12.28
CA VAL A 251 5.99 0.12 11.34
C VAL A 251 6.03 0.54 9.87
N ALA A 252 5.45 1.70 9.50
CA ALA A 252 5.55 2.24 8.16
C ALA A 252 7.02 2.55 7.77
N LEU A 253 7.81 3.08 8.71
CA LEU A 253 9.24 3.31 8.53
C LEU A 253 10.03 2.01 8.41
N SER A 254 9.64 0.99 9.18
CA SER A 254 10.23 -0.35 9.11
C SER A 254 10.00 -0.98 7.74
N GLY A 255 8.75 -0.95 7.24
CA GLY A 255 8.43 -1.42 5.88
C GLY A 255 9.14 -0.64 4.79
N LEU A 256 9.20 0.68 4.91
CA LEU A 256 9.94 1.53 3.98
C LEU A 256 11.44 1.22 3.96
N THR A 257 12.03 0.91 5.12
CA THR A 257 13.46 0.54 5.20
C THR A 257 13.75 -0.78 4.48
N VAL A 258 12.84 -1.76 4.57
CA VAL A 258 12.93 -3.00 3.78
C VAL A 258 12.82 -2.71 2.29
N ALA A 259 11.90 -1.83 1.88
CA ALA A 259 11.76 -1.41 0.49
C ALA A 259 13.03 -0.70 -0.03
N GLU A 260 13.63 0.17 0.78
CA GLU A 260 14.88 0.87 0.44
C GLU A 260 16.05 -0.11 0.27
N TYR A 261 16.13 -1.17 1.07
CA TYR A 261 17.14 -2.22 0.90
C TYR A 261 17.06 -2.82 -0.50
N PHE A 262 15.87 -3.19 -0.97
CA PHE A 262 15.69 -3.76 -2.30
C PHE A 262 15.87 -2.74 -3.43
N ARG A 263 15.45 -1.47 -3.22
CA ARG A 263 15.65 -0.38 -4.18
C ARG A 263 17.13 -0.08 -4.40
N ASP A 264 17.89 0.01 -3.32
CA ASP A 264 19.29 0.46 -3.37
C ASP A 264 20.26 -0.69 -3.66
N GLY A 265 19.81 -1.95 -3.46
CA GLY A 265 20.63 -3.16 -3.59
C GLY A 265 21.71 -3.25 -2.50
N ASP A 266 22.56 -4.25 -2.63
CA ASP A 266 23.69 -4.51 -1.71
C ASP A 266 24.93 -3.63 -1.97
N GLY A 267 24.81 -2.67 -2.87
CA GLY A 267 25.92 -1.79 -3.26
C GLY A 267 26.76 -2.29 -4.44
N THR A 268 26.60 -3.53 -4.86
CA THR A 268 27.39 -4.18 -5.93
C THR A 268 26.69 -4.20 -7.29
N GLY A 269 25.36 -3.94 -7.34
CA GLY A 269 24.54 -4.06 -8.54
C GLY A 269 23.51 -2.94 -8.70
N LYS A 270 22.65 -3.08 -9.73
CA LYS A 270 21.43 -2.30 -9.87
C LYS A 270 20.44 -2.74 -8.78
N GLY A 271 19.76 -1.77 -8.18
CA GLY A 271 18.62 -2.05 -7.33
C GLY A 271 17.41 -2.50 -8.14
N LYS A 272 16.29 -2.68 -7.46
CA LYS A 272 15.02 -3.15 -8.04
C LYS A 272 13.98 -2.04 -8.02
N ASP A 273 12.98 -2.18 -8.87
CA ASP A 273 11.76 -1.40 -8.77
C ASP A 273 10.83 -2.08 -7.76
N ILE A 274 10.48 -1.34 -6.72
CA ILE A 274 9.73 -1.84 -5.56
C ILE A 274 8.36 -1.20 -5.52
N LEU A 275 7.35 -2.02 -5.27
CA LEU A 275 6.02 -1.56 -4.92
C LEU A 275 5.85 -1.62 -3.41
N LEU A 276 5.65 -0.47 -2.78
CA LEU A 276 5.44 -0.35 -1.33
C LEU A 276 3.97 -0.07 -1.04
N PHE A 277 3.34 -0.98 -0.33
CA PHE A 277 1.98 -0.77 0.19
C PHE A 277 2.02 -0.33 1.64
N ILE A 278 1.24 0.69 1.97
CA ILE A 278 1.05 1.17 3.34
C ILE A 278 -0.46 1.15 3.63
N ASP A 279 -0.89 0.25 4.46
CA ASP A 279 -2.28 0.14 4.88
C ASP A 279 -2.36 0.17 6.41
N ASN A 280 -2.74 1.26 7.00
CA ASN A 280 -3.32 2.50 6.49
C ASN A 280 -2.45 3.70 6.92
N ILE A 281 -2.16 4.62 6.00
CA ILE A 281 -1.31 5.80 6.32
C ILE A 281 -1.94 6.72 7.37
N PHE A 282 -3.26 6.79 7.46
CA PHE A 282 -3.94 7.54 8.52
C PHE A 282 -3.58 7.02 9.91
N ARG A 283 -3.41 5.69 10.06
CA ARG A 283 -3.03 5.07 11.35
C ARG A 283 -1.63 5.46 11.80
N PHE A 284 -0.72 5.69 10.85
CA PHE A 284 0.60 6.26 11.14
C PHE A 284 0.47 7.63 11.81
N THR A 285 -0.33 8.53 11.26
CA THR A 285 -0.55 9.87 11.85
C THR A 285 -1.29 9.80 13.18
N GLN A 286 -2.28 8.95 13.29
CA GLN A 286 -3.03 8.73 14.53
C GLN A 286 -2.12 8.23 15.66
N ALA A 287 -1.30 7.22 15.41
CA ALA A 287 -0.33 6.71 16.38
C ALA A 287 0.70 7.78 16.77
N GLY A 288 1.14 8.61 15.83
CA GLY A 288 1.99 9.77 16.10
C GLY A 288 1.32 10.78 17.05
N SER A 289 0.03 11.04 16.91
CA SER A 289 -0.71 11.92 17.83
C SER A 289 -0.83 11.32 19.23
N GLU A 290 -1.07 10.02 19.33
CA GLU A 290 -1.10 9.29 20.61
C GLU A 290 0.26 9.37 21.33
N VAL A 291 1.36 9.11 20.61
CA VAL A 291 2.72 9.24 21.15
C VAL A 291 2.99 10.67 21.60
N SER A 292 2.64 11.67 20.78
CA SER A 292 2.82 13.09 21.13
C SER A 292 2.08 13.49 22.41
N ALA A 293 0.84 13.03 22.56
CA ALA A 293 0.05 13.26 23.77
C ALA A 293 0.67 12.60 25.01
N LEU A 294 1.13 11.35 24.89
CA LEU A 294 1.81 10.62 25.96
C LEU A 294 3.13 11.27 26.39
N LEU A 295 3.82 11.92 25.44
CA LEU A 295 5.04 12.70 25.74
C LEU A 295 4.74 14.08 26.34
N GLY A 296 3.47 14.45 26.52
CA GLY A 296 3.06 15.74 27.07
C GLY A 296 3.28 16.92 26.16
N ARG A 297 3.38 16.72 24.84
CA ARG A 297 3.50 17.80 23.86
C ARG A 297 2.16 18.51 23.68
N MET A 298 2.19 19.84 23.53
CA MET A 298 0.97 20.60 23.28
C MET A 298 0.38 20.22 21.91
N PRO A 299 -0.89 19.81 21.84
CA PRO A 299 -1.52 19.42 20.60
C PRO A 299 -1.73 20.63 19.67
N SER A 300 -1.70 20.37 18.38
CA SER A 300 -2.11 21.32 17.34
C SER A 300 -3.63 21.20 17.03
N ALA A 301 -4.06 21.70 15.88
CA ALA A 301 -5.45 21.63 15.45
C ALA A 301 -6.02 20.20 15.52
N VAL A 302 -7.26 20.06 15.98
CA VAL A 302 -8.00 18.79 16.08
C VAL A 302 -7.31 17.72 16.94
N GLY A 303 -6.32 18.11 17.78
CA GLY A 303 -5.61 17.17 18.67
C GLY A 303 -4.40 16.45 18.04
N TYR A 304 -4.03 16.77 16.81
CA TYR A 304 -2.85 16.20 16.18
C TYR A 304 -1.53 16.74 16.76
N GLN A 305 -0.44 16.00 16.53
CA GLN A 305 0.91 16.42 16.91
C GLN A 305 1.34 17.68 16.13
N PRO A 306 2.09 18.60 16.76
CA PRO A 306 2.60 19.78 16.07
C PRO A 306 3.62 19.45 14.96
N THR A 307 4.19 18.25 15.01
CA THR A 307 5.18 17.72 14.06
C THR A 307 4.58 16.93 12.91
N LEU A 308 3.25 16.89 12.77
CA LEU A 308 2.53 16.08 11.77
C LEU A 308 3.11 16.22 10.35
N ALA A 309 3.23 17.45 9.86
CA ALA A 309 3.72 17.72 8.51
C ALA A 309 5.20 17.29 8.34
N THR A 310 6.03 17.49 9.36
CA THR A 310 7.44 17.12 9.33
C THR A 310 7.62 15.60 9.36
N GLU A 311 6.88 14.88 10.20
CA GLU A 311 6.92 13.42 10.29
C GLU A 311 6.46 12.78 8.98
N MET A 312 5.33 13.26 8.44
CA MET A 312 4.82 12.80 7.16
C MET A 312 5.81 13.10 6.03
N GLY A 313 6.32 14.32 5.94
CA GLY A 313 7.28 14.73 4.92
C GLY A 313 8.57 13.91 4.98
N THR A 314 9.12 13.68 6.16
CA THR A 314 10.34 12.88 6.34
C THR A 314 10.18 11.46 5.81
N MET A 315 9.02 10.85 6.02
CA MET A 315 8.72 9.52 5.49
C MET A 315 8.48 9.56 3.97
N GLN A 316 7.64 10.48 3.50
CA GLN A 316 7.22 10.55 2.10
C GLN A 316 8.39 10.88 1.14
N GLU A 317 9.32 11.73 1.56
CA GLU A 317 10.49 12.09 0.73
C GLU A 317 11.49 10.94 0.52
N ARG A 318 11.43 9.89 1.32
CA ARG A 318 12.20 8.66 1.12
C ARG A 318 11.65 7.78 -0.01
N ILE A 319 10.35 7.95 -0.32
CA ILE A 319 9.64 7.22 -1.36
C ILE A 319 9.88 7.93 -2.69
N THR A 320 10.80 7.43 -3.48
CA THR A 320 11.23 8.09 -4.72
C THR A 320 12.00 7.14 -5.65
N SER A 321 12.20 7.58 -6.89
CA SER A 321 13.09 6.95 -7.85
C SER A 321 14.53 7.45 -7.66
N THR A 322 15.46 6.51 -7.60
CA THR A 322 16.90 6.78 -7.60
C THR A 322 17.54 6.25 -8.87
N LYS A 323 18.79 6.59 -9.10
CA LYS A 323 19.59 6.05 -10.22
C LYS A 323 19.79 4.52 -10.15
N ARG A 324 19.50 3.90 -9.01
CA ARG A 324 19.65 2.45 -8.78
C ARG A 324 18.35 1.69 -8.98
N GLY A 325 17.24 2.22 -8.50
CA GLY A 325 15.92 1.63 -8.55
C GLY A 325 14.86 2.60 -8.07
N SER A 326 13.62 2.15 -7.98
CA SER A 326 12.50 3.00 -7.57
C SER A 326 11.67 2.37 -6.45
N ILE A 327 11.04 3.22 -5.64
CA ILE A 327 9.94 2.82 -4.77
C ILE A 327 8.70 3.58 -5.23
N THR A 328 7.70 2.86 -5.72
CA THR A 328 6.37 3.39 -5.98
C THR A 328 5.47 2.96 -4.82
N SER A 329 4.80 3.90 -4.16
CA SER A 329 3.95 3.56 -3.03
C SER A 329 2.47 3.65 -3.36
N VAL A 330 1.70 2.68 -2.89
CA VAL A 330 0.24 2.71 -2.84
C VAL A 330 -0.18 2.77 -1.38
N GLN A 331 -0.77 3.87 -0.99
CA GLN A 331 -1.10 4.17 0.39
C GLN A 331 -2.61 4.20 0.56
N ALA A 332 -3.14 3.25 1.33
CA ALA A 332 -4.55 3.32 1.71
C ALA A 332 -4.76 4.51 2.65
N VAL A 333 -5.70 5.37 2.30
CA VAL A 333 -6.02 6.56 3.09
C VAL A 333 -7.43 6.42 3.63
N TYR A 334 -7.56 6.49 4.94
CA TYR A 334 -8.84 6.64 5.62
C TYR A 334 -9.10 8.13 5.85
N VAL A 335 -10.29 8.57 5.51
CA VAL A 335 -10.74 9.95 5.72
C VAL A 335 -11.79 9.95 6.84
N PRO A 336 -11.46 10.47 8.05
CA PRO A 336 -12.41 10.52 9.15
C PRO A 336 -13.66 11.30 8.79
N ALA A 337 -14.83 10.71 9.00
CA ALA A 337 -16.14 11.32 8.72
C ALA A 337 -16.30 11.88 7.29
N ASP A 338 -15.54 11.35 6.32
CA ASP A 338 -15.46 11.83 4.94
C ASP A 338 -15.04 13.32 4.83
N ASP A 339 -14.37 13.85 5.86
CA ASP A 339 -13.87 15.23 5.91
C ASP A 339 -12.43 15.33 5.35
N LEU A 340 -12.33 15.75 4.11
CA LEU A 340 -11.05 15.99 3.43
C LEU A 340 -10.26 17.17 4.00
N THR A 341 -10.86 17.99 4.86
CA THR A 341 -10.20 19.12 5.51
C THR A 341 -9.51 18.74 6.83
N ASP A 342 -9.71 17.51 7.31
CA ASP A 342 -8.99 16.99 8.47
C ASP A 342 -7.47 17.06 8.22
N PRO A 343 -6.67 17.53 9.19
CA PRO A 343 -5.23 17.73 9.02
C PRO A 343 -4.44 16.51 8.53
N ALA A 344 -4.82 15.30 8.92
CA ALA A 344 -4.09 14.10 8.53
C ALA A 344 -4.26 13.75 7.05
N PRO A 345 -5.48 13.58 6.49
CA PRO A 345 -5.66 13.40 5.06
C PRO A 345 -5.19 14.62 4.27
N ALA A 346 -5.47 15.86 4.72
CA ALA A 346 -5.03 17.06 4.02
C ALA A 346 -3.50 17.10 3.84
N THR A 347 -2.74 16.77 4.89
CA THR A 347 -1.26 16.69 4.80
C THR A 347 -0.83 15.56 3.87
N THR A 348 -1.49 14.40 3.92
CA THR A 348 -1.17 13.27 3.04
C THR A 348 -1.37 13.64 1.57
N PHE A 349 -2.48 14.31 1.22
CA PHE A 349 -2.78 14.73 -0.15
C PHE A 349 -1.70 15.60 -0.78
N THR A 350 -1.00 16.43 -0.01
CA THR A 350 0.06 17.29 -0.55
C THR A 350 1.23 16.51 -1.13
N HIS A 351 1.42 15.26 -0.70
CA HIS A 351 2.51 14.39 -1.14
C HIS A 351 2.12 13.44 -2.29
N LEU A 352 0.84 13.28 -2.57
CA LEU A 352 0.37 12.30 -3.56
C LEU A 352 0.57 12.79 -4.99
N ASP A 353 1.01 11.88 -5.86
CA ASP A 353 1.17 12.09 -7.30
C ASP A 353 -0.03 11.57 -8.11
N ALA A 354 -0.74 10.59 -7.58
CA ALA A 354 -1.98 10.08 -8.14
C ALA A 354 -2.95 9.68 -7.02
N THR A 355 -4.23 9.67 -7.37
CA THR A 355 -5.32 9.37 -6.43
C THR A 355 -6.31 8.42 -7.08
N THR A 356 -6.41 7.22 -6.55
CA THR A 356 -7.39 6.21 -6.95
C THR A 356 -8.57 6.24 -5.99
N VAL A 357 -9.74 6.60 -6.48
CA VAL A 357 -10.97 6.67 -5.68
C VAL A 357 -11.87 5.48 -6.00
N LEU A 358 -12.16 4.66 -4.98
CA LEU A 358 -13.10 3.54 -5.10
C LEU A 358 -14.50 3.97 -4.68
N SER A 359 -15.47 3.75 -5.54
CA SER A 359 -16.85 4.19 -5.38
C SER A 359 -17.78 3.01 -5.08
N ARG A 360 -18.55 3.12 -4.00
CA ARG A 360 -19.61 2.16 -3.69
C ARG A 360 -20.69 2.13 -4.76
N LYS A 361 -21.03 3.28 -5.35
CA LYS A 361 -22.02 3.37 -6.43
C LYS A 361 -21.61 2.56 -7.66
N ILE A 362 -20.32 2.55 -7.97
CA ILE A 362 -19.78 1.76 -9.10
C ILE A 362 -19.77 0.27 -8.76
N SER A 363 -19.43 -0.11 -7.53
CA SER A 363 -19.49 -1.51 -7.10
C SER A 363 -20.91 -2.07 -7.09
N GLU A 364 -21.90 -1.25 -6.74
CA GLU A 364 -23.34 -1.61 -6.79
C GLU A 364 -23.84 -1.88 -8.22
N LEU A 365 -23.17 -1.31 -9.22
CA LEU A 365 -23.44 -1.59 -10.64
C LEU A 365 -22.76 -2.89 -11.13
N GLY A 366 -22.02 -3.59 -10.26
CA GLY A 366 -21.27 -4.80 -10.63
C GLY A 366 -20.04 -4.51 -11.50
N ILE A 367 -19.49 -3.30 -11.44
CA ILE A 367 -18.30 -2.89 -12.19
C ILE A 367 -17.09 -3.00 -11.25
N TYR A 368 -16.16 -3.89 -11.59
CA TYR A 368 -14.92 -4.12 -10.85
C TYR A 368 -13.69 -4.08 -11.77
N PRO A 369 -12.59 -3.40 -11.35
CA PRO A 369 -12.45 -2.66 -10.09
C PRO A 369 -13.39 -1.47 -10.01
N ALA A 370 -13.88 -1.17 -8.81
CA ALA A 370 -14.87 -0.12 -8.58
C ALA A 370 -14.24 1.29 -8.53
N VAL A 371 -13.28 1.55 -9.40
CA VAL A 371 -12.57 2.84 -9.50
C VAL A 371 -13.50 3.87 -10.12
N ASP A 372 -13.61 5.04 -9.46
CA ASP A 372 -14.32 6.17 -10.03
C ASP A 372 -13.43 6.89 -11.05
N PRO A 373 -13.77 6.87 -12.34
CA PRO A 373 -12.93 7.42 -13.40
C PRO A 373 -12.91 8.94 -13.44
N LEU A 374 -13.88 9.60 -12.81
CA LEU A 374 -14.01 11.06 -12.79
C LEU A 374 -13.35 11.68 -11.56
N ASP A 375 -13.45 11.00 -10.41
CA ASP A 375 -12.87 11.46 -9.15
C ASP A 375 -11.41 11.04 -8.98
N SER A 376 -10.94 10.05 -9.76
CA SER A 376 -9.54 9.62 -9.77
C SER A 376 -8.67 10.51 -10.65
N THR A 377 -7.47 10.82 -10.17
CA THR A 377 -6.57 11.77 -10.83
C THR A 377 -5.12 11.33 -10.82
N SER A 378 -4.33 11.84 -11.78
CA SER A 378 -2.89 11.66 -11.82
C SER A 378 -2.19 12.92 -12.33
N ARG A 379 -1.06 13.28 -11.70
CA ARG A 379 -0.26 14.44 -12.12
C ARG A 379 0.43 14.24 -13.45
N ILE A 380 0.67 12.99 -13.85
CA ILE A 380 1.31 12.67 -15.13
C ILE A 380 0.31 12.50 -16.29
N LEU A 381 -0.98 12.73 -16.07
CA LEU A 381 -2.00 12.70 -17.11
C LEU A 381 -1.88 13.96 -18.00
N SER A 382 -0.90 13.96 -18.86
CA SER A 382 -0.59 15.03 -19.80
C SER A 382 -0.06 14.46 -21.13
N SER A 383 -0.27 15.18 -22.23
CA SER A 383 0.22 14.76 -23.55
C SER A 383 1.75 14.70 -23.64
N GLU A 384 2.45 15.50 -22.83
CA GLU A 384 3.92 15.53 -22.79
C GLU A 384 4.52 14.23 -22.21
N VAL A 385 3.84 13.62 -21.24
CA VAL A 385 4.32 12.39 -20.57
C VAL A 385 3.77 11.14 -21.25
N LEU A 386 2.46 11.12 -21.58
CA LEU A 386 1.77 9.94 -22.07
C LEU A 386 1.80 9.80 -23.60
N GLY A 387 2.06 10.90 -24.30
CA GLY A 387 1.82 11.01 -25.74
C GLY A 387 0.38 11.43 -26.04
N GLU A 388 0.19 11.98 -27.27
CA GLU A 388 -1.10 12.55 -27.66
C GLU A 388 -2.22 11.52 -27.75
N GLU A 389 -1.95 10.34 -28.27
CA GLU A 389 -2.97 9.30 -28.46
C GLU A 389 -3.57 8.84 -27.12
N HIS A 390 -2.73 8.50 -26.15
CA HIS A 390 -3.16 8.09 -24.83
C HIS A 390 -3.94 9.21 -24.12
N TYR A 391 -3.35 10.42 -24.10
CA TYR A 391 -3.98 11.58 -23.46
C TYR A 391 -5.34 11.91 -24.07
N ASN A 392 -5.44 11.98 -25.38
CA ASN A 392 -6.70 12.29 -26.07
C ASN A 392 -7.76 11.22 -25.82
N THR A 393 -7.38 9.93 -25.83
CA THR A 393 -8.30 8.84 -25.51
C THR A 393 -8.82 8.96 -24.07
N ALA A 394 -7.93 9.21 -23.11
CA ALA A 394 -8.31 9.41 -21.72
C ALA A 394 -9.29 10.58 -21.52
N MET A 395 -9.02 11.71 -22.19
CA MET A 395 -9.89 12.89 -22.11
C MET A 395 -11.26 12.63 -22.73
N ARG A 396 -11.32 11.94 -23.88
CA ARG A 396 -12.60 11.55 -24.54
C ARG A 396 -13.42 10.61 -23.67
N VAL A 397 -12.78 9.67 -22.99
CA VAL A 397 -13.45 8.77 -22.04
C VAL A 397 -14.01 9.57 -20.86
N LYS A 398 -13.24 10.48 -20.27
CA LYS A 398 -13.74 11.34 -19.19
C LYS A 398 -14.89 12.24 -19.63
N GLU A 399 -14.81 12.82 -20.81
CA GLU A 399 -15.85 13.68 -21.38
C GLU A 399 -17.17 12.93 -21.58
N ILE A 400 -17.15 11.75 -22.19
CA ILE A 400 -18.38 10.97 -22.40
C ILE A 400 -19.00 10.49 -21.08
N LEU A 401 -18.19 10.11 -20.10
CA LEU A 401 -18.66 9.72 -18.77
C LEU A 401 -19.20 10.91 -17.99
N GLN A 402 -18.58 12.09 -18.08
CA GLN A 402 -19.09 13.31 -17.48
C GLN A 402 -20.45 13.71 -18.07
N ARG A 403 -20.55 13.68 -19.39
CA ARG A 403 -21.84 13.96 -20.07
C ARG A 403 -22.92 12.97 -19.67
N TYR A 404 -22.58 11.69 -19.53
CA TYR A 404 -23.53 10.67 -19.05
C TYR A 404 -23.97 10.95 -17.61
N LYS A 405 -23.05 11.36 -16.72
CA LYS A 405 -23.38 11.74 -15.33
C LYS A 405 -24.38 12.90 -15.29
N GLU A 406 -24.24 13.91 -16.14
CA GLU A 406 -25.19 15.03 -16.25
C GLU A 406 -26.56 14.57 -16.78
N LEU A 407 -26.59 13.64 -17.72
CA LEU A 407 -27.83 13.10 -18.27
C LEU A 407 -28.57 12.15 -17.33
N GLN A 408 -27.88 11.55 -16.35
CA GLN A 408 -28.50 10.61 -15.41
C GLN A 408 -29.65 11.23 -14.60
N ASP A 409 -29.53 12.49 -14.19
CA ASP A 409 -30.56 13.20 -13.45
C ASP A 409 -31.80 13.43 -14.35
N ILE A 410 -31.59 13.77 -15.61
CA ILE A 410 -32.64 13.92 -16.62
C ILE A 410 -33.35 12.59 -16.88
N ILE A 411 -32.55 11.52 -17.06
CA ILE A 411 -33.09 10.17 -17.28
C ILE A 411 -33.93 9.69 -16.09
N ALA A 412 -33.51 9.99 -14.87
CA ALA A 412 -34.22 9.59 -13.66
C ALA A 412 -35.56 10.28 -13.50
N ILE A 413 -35.71 11.51 -13.99
CA ILE A 413 -36.93 12.34 -13.85
C ILE A 413 -37.87 12.15 -15.05
N LEU A 414 -37.31 12.21 -16.27
CA LEU A 414 -38.11 12.26 -17.52
C LEU A 414 -38.11 10.97 -18.31
N GLY A 415 -37.16 10.05 -18.03
CA GLY A 415 -36.96 8.81 -18.79
C GLY A 415 -36.06 9.00 -20.01
N MET A 416 -35.65 7.86 -20.58
CA MET A 416 -34.75 7.81 -21.75
C MET A 416 -35.39 8.36 -23.02
N ASP A 417 -36.73 8.28 -23.13
CA ASP A 417 -37.43 8.62 -24.36
C ASP A 417 -37.42 10.12 -24.65
N GLU A 418 -37.31 10.94 -23.62
CA GLU A 418 -37.24 12.40 -23.71
C GLU A 418 -35.87 12.96 -24.11
N LEU A 419 -34.86 12.11 -24.19
CA LEU A 419 -33.50 12.52 -24.66
C LEU A 419 -33.50 12.70 -26.18
N SER A 420 -32.67 13.64 -26.66
CA SER A 420 -32.35 13.77 -28.07
C SER A 420 -31.69 12.46 -28.59
N ASP A 421 -31.76 12.21 -29.90
CA ASP A 421 -31.12 11.04 -30.49
C ASP A 421 -29.60 11.07 -30.28
N GLU A 422 -28.99 12.25 -30.29
CA GLU A 422 -27.58 12.45 -29.98
C GLU A 422 -27.26 12.06 -28.53
N ASP A 423 -28.06 12.53 -27.55
CA ASP A 423 -27.87 12.17 -26.13
C ASP A 423 -28.12 10.67 -25.90
N LYS A 424 -29.08 10.05 -26.56
CA LYS A 424 -29.31 8.58 -26.50
C LYS A 424 -28.09 7.82 -26.99
N GLN A 425 -27.44 8.27 -28.05
CA GLN A 425 -26.21 7.66 -28.55
C GLN A 425 -25.06 7.84 -27.56
N VAL A 426 -24.89 9.04 -26.98
CA VAL A 426 -23.89 9.31 -25.94
C VAL A 426 -24.11 8.39 -24.74
N VAL A 427 -25.34 8.24 -24.25
CA VAL A 427 -25.67 7.36 -23.12
C VAL A 427 -25.34 5.91 -23.46
N GLY A 428 -25.69 5.42 -24.65
CA GLY A 428 -25.41 4.05 -25.08
C GLY A 428 -23.89 3.75 -25.11
N ARG A 429 -23.10 4.67 -25.67
CA ARG A 429 -21.64 4.54 -25.70
C ARG A 429 -20.99 4.69 -24.31
N ALA A 430 -21.48 5.65 -23.51
CA ALA A 430 -20.99 5.84 -22.14
C ALA A 430 -21.21 4.61 -21.27
N ARG A 431 -22.34 3.92 -21.39
CA ARG A 431 -22.61 2.67 -20.66
C ARG A 431 -21.66 1.55 -21.11
N ARG A 432 -21.35 1.44 -22.41
CA ARG A 432 -20.35 0.47 -22.90
C ARG A 432 -18.95 0.82 -22.37
N VAL A 433 -18.55 2.09 -22.42
CA VAL A 433 -17.30 2.58 -21.83
C VAL A 433 -17.21 2.22 -20.35
N GLN A 434 -18.26 2.53 -19.59
CA GLN A 434 -18.29 2.24 -18.15
C GLN A 434 -18.14 0.74 -17.85
N ARG A 435 -18.81 -0.13 -18.60
CA ARG A 435 -18.66 -1.58 -18.46
C ARG A 435 -17.31 -2.08 -18.93
N PHE A 436 -16.72 -1.50 -19.97
CA PHE A 436 -15.41 -1.88 -20.49
C PHE A 436 -14.27 -1.45 -19.55
N LEU A 437 -14.49 -0.50 -18.64
CA LEU A 437 -13.56 -0.21 -17.54
C LEU A 437 -13.42 -1.39 -16.57
N SER A 438 -14.40 -2.28 -16.49
CA SER A 438 -14.31 -3.50 -15.68
C SER A 438 -13.32 -4.50 -16.28
N GLN A 439 -12.72 -5.32 -15.42
CA GLN A 439 -11.70 -6.27 -15.80
C GLN A 439 -11.66 -7.43 -14.80
N PRO A 440 -11.57 -8.70 -15.26
CA PRO A 440 -11.39 -9.83 -14.35
C PRO A 440 -9.96 -9.83 -13.81
N PHE A 441 -9.82 -10.01 -12.50
CA PHE A 441 -8.56 -10.06 -11.79
C PHE A 441 -8.11 -11.49 -11.51
N HIS A 442 -6.79 -11.73 -11.58
CA HIS A 442 -6.23 -13.04 -11.25
C HIS A 442 -6.52 -13.45 -9.80
N VAL A 443 -6.42 -12.50 -8.88
CA VAL A 443 -6.67 -12.76 -7.44
C VAL A 443 -8.14 -13.01 -7.13
N ALA A 444 -9.05 -12.71 -8.05
CA ALA A 444 -10.48 -12.89 -7.89
C ALA A 444 -11.04 -14.12 -8.66
N GLU A 445 -10.20 -14.89 -9.34
CA GLU A 445 -10.62 -16.03 -10.16
C GLU A 445 -11.46 -17.05 -9.38
N ALA A 446 -11.06 -17.35 -8.14
CA ALA A 446 -11.75 -18.29 -7.26
C ALA A 446 -13.20 -17.84 -6.91
N PHE A 447 -13.45 -16.52 -6.90
CA PHE A 447 -14.75 -15.95 -6.55
C PHE A 447 -15.62 -15.66 -7.77
N THR A 448 -15.00 -15.25 -8.87
CA THR A 448 -15.72 -14.83 -10.08
C THR A 448 -15.91 -15.95 -11.09
N GLY A 449 -15.09 -17.00 -11.02
CA GLY A 449 -15.03 -18.05 -12.02
C GLY A 449 -14.48 -17.59 -13.39
N LEU A 450 -13.96 -16.36 -13.48
CA LEU A 450 -13.41 -15.80 -14.69
C LEU A 450 -11.88 -15.76 -14.58
N PRO A 451 -11.14 -16.21 -15.61
CA PRO A 451 -9.69 -16.10 -15.63
C PRO A 451 -9.27 -14.62 -15.64
N GLY A 452 -8.31 -14.26 -14.78
CA GLY A 452 -7.77 -12.91 -14.73
C GLY A 452 -7.00 -12.54 -15.99
N VAL A 453 -7.03 -11.28 -16.34
CA VAL A 453 -6.36 -10.77 -17.55
C VAL A 453 -5.57 -9.51 -17.24
N LEU A 454 -4.29 -9.51 -17.59
CA LEU A 454 -3.46 -8.33 -17.66
C LEU A 454 -3.61 -7.70 -19.06
N VAL A 455 -3.97 -6.42 -19.12
CA VAL A 455 -4.25 -5.74 -20.40
C VAL A 455 -3.14 -4.73 -20.71
N ASP A 456 -2.59 -4.82 -21.92
CA ASP A 456 -1.62 -3.83 -22.40
C ASP A 456 -2.30 -2.48 -22.65
N ILE A 457 -1.56 -1.38 -22.45
CA ILE A 457 -2.09 -0.03 -22.63
C ILE A 457 -2.52 0.23 -24.09
N LYS A 458 -1.85 -0.38 -25.07
CA LYS A 458 -2.21 -0.21 -26.49
C LYS A 458 -3.55 -0.85 -26.78
N ASP A 459 -3.82 -2.03 -26.23
CA ASP A 459 -5.11 -2.70 -26.38
C ASP A 459 -6.22 -1.93 -25.65
N THR A 460 -5.89 -1.34 -24.53
CA THR A 460 -6.79 -0.45 -23.78
C THR A 460 -7.17 0.77 -24.62
N ILE A 461 -6.19 1.52 -25.13
CA ILE A 461 -6.42 2.70 -25.97
C ILE A 461 -7.25 2.34 -27.20
N LYS A 462 -6.86 1.29 -27.93
CA LYS A 462 -7.58 0.81 -29.09
C LYS A 462 -9.05 0.50 -28.77
N GLY A 463 -9.30 -0.27 -27.70
CA GLY A 463 -10.64 -0.67 -27.32
C GLY A 463 -11.55 0.50 -27.00
N PHE A 464 -11.08 1.45 -26.20
CA PHE A 464 -11.86 2.64 -25.86
C PHE A 464 -12.14 3.54 -27.08
N ASN A 465 -11.17 3.73 -27.96
CA ASN A 465 -11.40 4.49 -29.20
C ASN A 465 -12.48 3.84 -30.06
N MET A 466 -12.44 2.53 -30.30
CA MET A 466 -13.46 1.82 -31.09
C MET A 466 -14.87 1.96 -30.49
N ILE A 467 -15.00 1.97 -29.16
CA ILE A 467 -16.30 2.17 -28.50
C ILE A 467 -16.79 3.61 -28.70
N ILE A 468 -15.93 4.60 -28.47
CA ILE A 468 -16.29 6.02 -28.56
C ILE A 468 -16.58 6.43 -30.00
N ASP A 469 -15.85 5.88 -30.97
CA ASP A 469 -16.05 6.14 -32.40
C ASP A 469 -17.32 5.48 -32.97
N GLY A 470 -17.95 4.57 -32.18
CA GLY A 470 -19.21 3.96 -32.51
C GLY A 470 -19.12 2.66 -33.31
N GLU A 471 -17.93 2.16 -33.56
CA GLU A 471 -17.74 0.89 -34.25
C GLU A 471 -18.41 -0.27 -33.52
N MET A 472 -18.59 -0.14 -32.20
CA MET A 472 -19.15 -1.16 -31.30
C MET A 472 -20.66 -0.95 -30.98
N ASP A 473 -21.33 0.03 -31.61
CA ASP A 473 -22.73 0.37 -31.29
C ASP A 473 -23.71 -0.78 -31.53
N HIS A 474 -23.35 -1.74 -32.40
CA HIS A 474 -24.15 -2.92 -32.73
C HIS A 474 -24.11 -4.03 -31.65
N LEU A 475 -23.14 -3.99 -30.72
CA LEU A 475 -22.99 -5.00 -29.68
C LEU A 475 -23.80 -4.63 -28.41
N PRO A 476 -24.35 -5.63 -27.67
CA PRO A 476 -25.06 -5.36 -26.43
C PRO A 476 -24.10 -4.88 -25.33
N GLU A 477 -24.57 -4.02 -24.42
CA GLU A 477 -23.76 -3.48 -23.32
C GLU A 477 -23.11 -4.58 -22.45
N ALA A 478 -23.79 -5.71 -22.27
CA ALA A 478 -23.30 -6.81 -21.46
C ALA A 478 -22.02 -7.46 -22.02
N ALA A 479 -21.75 -7.29 -23.29
CA ALA A 479 -20.54 -7.78 -23.94
C ALA A 479 -19.25 -7.17 -23.37
N PHE A 480 -19.32 -5.92 -22.89
CA PHE A 480 -18.19 -5.13 -22.44
C PHE A 480 -17.88 -5.34 -20.94
N ASN A 481 -18.73 -6.07 -20.22
CA ASN A 481 -18.57 -6.28 -18.79
C ASN A 481 -17.57 -7.40 -18.48
N MET A 482 -16.59 -7.15 -17.60
CA MET A 482 -15.61 -8.13 -17.13
C MET A 482 -14.89 -8.85 -18.29
N VAL A 483 -14.30 -8.05 -19.18
CA VAL A 483 -13.46 -8.51 -20.31
C VAL A 483 -12.11 -7.81 -20.29
N GLY A 484 -11.12 -8.43 -20.90
CA GLY A 484 -9.78 -7.82 -21.06
C GLY A 484 -9.73 -6.87 -22.25
N SER A 485 -9.47 -7.39 -23.43
CA SER A 485 -9.36 -6.63 -24.68
C SER A 485 -10.70 -6.41 -25.37
N ILE A 486 -10.70 -5.55 -26.39
CA ILE A 486 -11.89 -5.31 -27.22
C ILE A 486 -12.28 -6.54 -28.03
N GLU A 487 -11.32 -7.36 -28.44
CA GLU A 487 -11.56 -8.62 -29.16
C GLU A 487 -12.38 -9.59 -28.31
N ALA A 488 -12.07 -9.67 -27.01
CA ALA A 488 -12.85 -10.50 -26.07
C ALA A 488 -14.29 -9.96 -25.91
N ALA A 489 -14.49 -8.65 -25.95
CA ALA A 489 -15.83 -8.05 -25.95
C ALA A 489 -16.62 -8.36 -27.23
N ILE A 490 -15.97 -8.33 -28.38
CA ILE A 490 -16.57 -8.67 -29.68
C ILE A 490 -17.03 -10.14 -29.67
N GLU A 491 -16.14 -11.06 -29.30
CA GLU A 491 -16.45 -12.48 -29.26
C GLU A 491 -17.62 -12.78 -28.30
N LYS A 492 -17.61 -12.16 -27.12
CA LYS A 492 -18.69 -12.26 -26.14
C LYS A 492 -19.99 -11.70 -26.68
N GLY A 493 -19.94 -10.54 -27.36
CA GLY A 493 -21.11 -9.89 -27.95
C GLY A 493 -21.76 -10.72 -29.05
N GLU A 494 -20.96 -11.30 -29.94
CA GLU A 494 -21.45 -12.20 -31.01
C GLU A 494 -22.12 -13.44 -30.43
N LYS A 495 -21.57 -14.05 -29.36
CA LYS A 495 -22.20 -15.17 -28.66
C LYS A 495 -23.55 -14.78 -28.06
N LEU A 496 -23.63 -13.62 -27.37
CA LEU A 496 -24.87 -13.14 -26.77
C LEU A 496 -25.96 -12.87 -27.84
N ILE A 497 -25.58 -12.33 -29.00
CA ILE A 497 -26.51 -12.11 -30.12
C ILE A 497 -27.01 -13.45 -30.70
N ALA A 498 -26.10 -14.41 -30.89
CA ALA A 498 -26.44 -15.73 -31.38
C ALA A 498 -27.42 -16.47 -30.42
N GLU A 499 -27.17 -16.40 -29.12
CA GLU A 499 -28.05 -16.98 -28.11
C GLU A 499 -29.43 -16.30 -28.03
N ALA A 500 -29.48 -14.98 -28.25
CA ALA A 500 -30.76 -14.24 -28.27
C ALA A 500 -31.61 -14.53 -29.52
N ASN A 501 -30.95 -14.99 -30.62
CA ASN A 501 -31.60 -15.32 -31.87
C ASN A 501 -31.95 -16.82 -32.02
N ALA A 502 -31.48 -17.67 -31.07
CA ALA A 502 -31.75 -19.10 -31.01
C ALA A 502 -32.97 -19.39 -30.15
#